data_26f555d9d8d411af6dcc21119c155549
#
_entry.id   26f555d9d8d411af6dcc21119c155549
#
_cell.length_a   1.000
_cell.length_b   1.000
_cell.length_c   1.000
_cell.angle_alpha   90.00
_cell.angle_beta   90.00
_cell.angle_gamma   90.00
#
_symmetry.space_group_name_H-M   'P 1'
#
loop_
_entity.id
_entity.type
_entity.pdbx_description
1 polymer ?
#
loop_
_entity_poly.entity_id
_entity_poly.type
_entity_poly.pdbx_seq_one_letter_code
_entity_poly.pdbx_strand_id
1 'polypeptide(L)'
;MATRTGQERVGSELRTTAGWPLTTIVLIHLVISLVHGAAHTGARVSLTPAGAMFVYIVILAGPLAGLGLSRWRPQPGAWLVACSMAGALVFGLINHFIIAGADHVGHVAAAWRSLFGVTAALLIVAEAAGTVIGVRQATRRARRTS
;
A
#
# COMPACT_ATOMS: atom_id res chain seq x y z
N MET A 1 -12.19 -17.82 -41.95
CA MET A 1 -12.29 -16.46 -41.35
C MET A 1 -12.67 -16.49 -39.82
N ALA A 2 -12.29 -17.53 -39.09
CA ALA A 2 -12.73 -17.77 -37.69
C ALA A 2 -11.62 -17.77 -36.62
N THR A 3 -10.38 -17.46 -36.93
CA THR A 3 -9.24 -17.59 -35.99
C THR A 3 -8.83 -16.30 -35.27
N ARG A 4 -9.32 -15.12 -35.69
CA ARG A 4 -8.92 -13.84 -35.12
C ARG A 4 -9.63 -13.48 -33.81
N THR A 5 -10.87 -13.91 -33.63
CA THR A 5 -11.70 -13.60 -32.46
C THR A 5 -11.30 -14.34 -31.17
N GLY A 6 -10.71 -15.54 -31.29
CA GLY A 6 -10.25 -16.31 -30.13
C GLY A 6 -9.00 -15.73 -29.47
N GLN A 7 -8.08 -15.22 -30.28
CA GLN A 7 -6.80 -14.68 -29.80
C GLN A 7 -6.96 -13.31 -29.12
N GLU A 8 -7.93 -12.50 -29.56
CA GLU A 8 -8.26 -11.21 -28.93
C GLU A 8 -8.94 -11.39 -27.58
N ARG A 9 -9.80 -12.37 -27.39
CA ARG A 9 -10.45 -12.69 -26.10
C ARG A 9 -9.44 -13.18 -25.06
N VAL A 10 -8.56 -14.11 -25.42
CA VAL A 10 -7.52 -14.62 -24.52
C VAL A 10 -6.55 -13.49 -24.10
N GLY A 11 -6.21 -12.59 -25.03
CA GLY A 11 -5.36 -11.42 -24.72
C GLY A 11 -6.03 -10.40 -23.78
N SER A 12 -7.36 -10.23 -23.82
CA SER A 12 -8.08 -9.33 -22.96
C SER A 12 -8.25 -9.89 -21.54
N GLU A 13 -8.51 -11.19 -21.41
CA GLU A 13 -8.64 -11.86 -20.10
C GLU A 13 -7.29 -11.89 -19.36
N LEU A 14 -6.18 -12.13 -20.05
CA LEU A 14 -4.84 -12.10 -19.47
C LEU A 14 -4.41 -10.67 -19.03
N ARG A 15 -4.94 -9.62 -19.66
CA ARG A 15 -4.69 -8.23 -19.24
C ARG A 15 -5.46 -7.86 -17.98
N THR A 16 -6.68 -8.33 -17.82
CA THR A 16 -7.49 -8.04 -16.63
C THR A 16 -6.94 -8.74 -15.39
N THR A 17 -6.50 -9.99 -15.48
CA THR A 17 -5.97 -10.75 -14.32
C THR A 17 -4.65 -10.21 -13.78
N ALA A 18 -3.80 -9.58 -14.60
CA ALA A 18 -2.50 -9.09 -14.17
C ALA A 18 -2.54 -7.86 -13.22
N GLY A 19 -3.65 -7.13 -13.17
CA GLY A 19 -3.83 -5.95 -12.30
C GLY A 19 -4.45 -6.23 -10.93
N TRP A 20 -5.15 -7.34 -10.82
CA TRP A 20 -5.92 -7.69 -9.61
C TRP A 20 -5.10 -7.73 -8.32
N PRO A 21 -3.91 -8.36 -8.26
CA PRO A 21 -3.16 -8.44 -7.00
C PRO A 21 -2.75 -7.06 -6.48
N LEU A 22 -2.36 -6.13 -7.39
CA LEU A 22 -1.98 -4.79 -7.01
C LEU A 22 -3.19 -3.98 -6.49
N THR A 23 -4.32 -4.09 -7.18
CA THR A 23 -5.57 -3.43 -6.76
C THR A 23 -6.01 -3.95 -5.39
N THR A 24 -6.03 -5.26 -5.20
CA THR A 24 -6.46 -5.88 -3.95
C THR A 24 -5.60 -5.44 -2.78
N ILE A 25 -4.26 -5.47 -2.91
CA ILE A 25 -3.38 -5.10 -1.80
C ILE A 25 -3.48 -3.61 -1.46
N VAL A 26 -3.64 -2.73 -2.46
CA VAL A 26 -3.83 -1.28 -2.22
C VAL A 26 -5.15 -1.02 -1.50
N LEU A 27 -6.23 -1.72 -1.85
CA LEU A 27 -7.52 -1.55 -1.17
C LEU A 27 -7.49 -2.10 0.27
N ILE A 28 -6.88 -3.26 0.49
CA ILE A 28 -6.67 -3.82 1.85
C ILE A 28 -5.88 -2.83 2.69
N HIS A 29 -4.75 -2.34 2.18
CA HIS A 29 -3.93 -1.34 2.86
C HIS A 29 -4.73 -0.08 3.20
N LEU A 30 -5.53 0.45 2.27
CA LEU A 30 -6.36 1.63 2.50
C LEU A 30 -7.36 1.40 3.65
N VAL A 31 -8.07 0.27 3.65
CA VAL A 31 -9.03 -0.04 4.72
C VAL A 31 -8.34 -0.13 6.08
N ILE A 32 -7.21 -0.84 6.15
CA ILE A 32 -6.46 -0.97 7.41
C ILE A 32 -5.94 0.41 7.85
N SER A 33 -5.43 1.23 6.93
CA SER A 33 -4.94 2.60 7.22
C SER A 33 -6.03 3.49 7.78
N LEU A 34 -7.27 3.41 7.27
CA LEU A 34 -8.40 4.17 7.80
C LEU A 34 -8.76 3.73 9.22
N VAL A 35 -8.80 2.42 9.48
CA VAL A 35 -9.05 1.88 10.83
C VAL A 35 -7.93 2.27 11.80
N HIS A 36 -6.68 2.20 11.35
CA HIS A 36 -5.53 2.61 12.14
C HIS A 36 -5.53 4.11 12.45
N GLY A 37 -5.89 4.95 11.48
CA GLY A 37 -6.10 6.38 11.66
C GLY A 37 -7.20 6.69 12.69
N ALA A 38 -8.30 5.92 12.70
CA ALA A 38 -9.33 6.04 13.73
C ALA A 38 -8.79 5.64 15.12
N ALA A 39 -7.92 4.61 15.20
CA ALA A 39 -7.26 4.25 16.45
C ALA A 39 -6.32 5.35 16.96
N HIS A 40 -5.57 6.03 16.08
CA HIS A 40 -4.79 7.22 16.42
C HIS A 40 -5.66 8.31 17.05
N THR A 41 -6.78 8.64 16.40
CA THR A 41 -7.72 9.65 16.89
C THR A 41 -8.31 9.27 18.25
N GLY A 42 -8.75 8.04 18.41
CA GLY A 42 -9.32 7.53 19.66
C GLY A 42 -8.30 7.50 20.80
N ALA A 43 -7.08 7.12 20.50
CA ALA A 43 -5.97 7.09 21.45
C ALA A 43 -5.38 8.49 21.74
N ARG A 44 -5.84 9.53 21.04
CA ARG A 44 -5.31 10.91 21.10
C ARG A 44 -3.80 10.98 20.80
N VAL A 45 -3.32 10.13 19.92
CA VAL A 45 -1.94 10.14 19.44
C VAL A 45 -1.83 11.17 18.32
N SER A 46 -1.13 12.27 18.58
CA SER A 46 -0.95 13.34 17.62
C SER A 46 0.32 13.11 16.79
N LEU A 47 0.18 13.22 15.48
CA LEU A 47 1.33 13.25 14.57
C LEU A 47 1.94 14.65 14.52
N THR A 48 3.25 14.73 14.30
CA THR A 48 3.88 16.00 13.92
C THR A 48 3.34 16.46 12.55
N PRO A 49 3.37 17.77 12.21
CA PRO A 49 2.95 18.22 10.89
C PRO A 49 3.66 17.49 9.73
N ALA A 50 4.97 17.24 9.86
CA ALA A 50 5.73 16.48 8.87
C ALA A 50 5.27 15.01 8.79
N GLY A 51 5.00 14.37 9.92
CA GLY A 51 4.45 13.01 9.97
C GLY A 51 3.06 12.94 9.33
N ALA A 52 2.18 13.91 9.60
CA ALA A 52 0.86 14.00 8.99
C ALA A 52 0.96 14.17 7.47
N MET A 53 1.83 15.05 6.97
CA MET A 53 2.09 15.20 5.53
C MET A 53 2.57 13.90 4.90
N PHE A 54 3.49 13.19 5.56
CA PHE A 54 3.98 11.91 5.07
C PHE A 54 2.84 10.88 4.98
N VAL A 55 1.99 10.78 6.01
CA VAL A 55 0.83 9.89 6.03
C VAL A 55 -0.10 10.19 4.86
N TYR A 56 -0.50 11.45 4.67
CA TYR A 56 -1.45 11.80 3.61
C TYR A 56 -0.86 11.63 2.21
N ILE A 57 0.39 12.05 1.99
CA ILE A 57 0.99 12.06 0.64
C ILE A 57 1.55 10.68 0.28
N VAL A 58 2.35 10.07 1.17
CA VAL A 58 3.06 8.83 0.84
C VAL A 58 2.22 7.60 1.16
N ILE A 59 1.61 7.55 2.37
CA ILE A 59 0.91 6.35 2.82
C ILE A 59 -0.48 6.22 2.17
N LEU A 60 -1.24 7.31 2.06
CA LEU A 60 -2.60 7.25 1.51
C LEU A 60 -2.65 7.60 0.02
N ALA A 61 -2.17 8.77 -0.37
CA ALA A 61 -2.30 9.23 -1.76
C ALA A 61 -1.37 8.47 -2.71
N GLY A 62 -0.15 8.13 -2.30
CA GLY A 62 0.86 7.48 -3.14
C GLY A 62 0.40 6.16 -3.75
N PRO A 63 -0.07 5.18 -2.96
CA PRO A 63 -0.56 3.90 -3.50
C PRO A 63 -1.79 4.07 -4.41
N LEU A 64 -2.71 4.98 -4.07
CA LEU A 64 -3.88 5.26 -4.90
C LEU A 64 -3.51 5.92 -6.23
N ALA A 65 -2.61 6.90 -6.19
CA ALA A 65 -2.08 7.55 -7.40
C ALA A 65 -1.33 6.54 -8.28
N GLY A 66 -0.51 5.66 -7.66
CA GLY A 66 0.18 4.59 -8.35
C GLY A 66 -0.77 3.61 -9.01
N LEU A 67 -1.84 3.21 -8.31
CA LEU A 67 -2.89 2.35 -8.85
C LEU A 67 -3.61 3.03 -10.01
N GLY A 68 -3.98 4.31 -9.89
CA GLY A 68 -4.56 5.10 -10.96
C GLY A 68 -3.63 5.19 -12.17
N LEU A 69 -2.36 5.57 -11.95
CA LEU A 69 -1.35 5.66 -13.00
C LEU A 69 -1.12 4.34 -13.71
N SER A 70 -1.22 3.21 -13.01
CA SER A 70 -1.00 1.88 -13.57
C SER A 70 -1.98 1.51 -14.71
N ARG A 71 -3.11 2.21 -14.82
CA ARG A 71 -4.09 2.02 -15.90
C ARG A 71 -3.58 2.54 -17.24
N TRP A 72 -2.82 3.64 -17.24
CA TRP A 72 -2.27 4.25 -18.45
C TRP A 72 -0.77 3.94 -18.62
N ARG A 73 -0.03 3.95 -17.51
CA ARG A 73 1.41 3.67 -17.47
C ARG A 73 1.69 2.56 -16.45
N PRO A 74 1.53 1.29 -16.84
CA PRO A 74 1.53 0.17 -15.91
C PRO A 74 2.82 -0.02 -15.11
N GLN A 75 3.98 0.21 -15.73
CA GLN A 75 5.28 0.05 -15.08
C GLN A 75 5.57 1.20 -14.10
N PRO A 76 5.48 2.49 -14.48
CA PRO A 76 5.64 3.60 -13.53
C PRO A 76 4.61 3.55 -12.38
N GLY A 77 3.35 3.19 -12.68
CA GLY A 77 2.31 3.05 -11.65
C GLY A 77 2.65 1.96 -10.62
N ALA A 78 3.14 0.81 -11.07
CA ALA A 78 3.56 -0.27 -10.17
C ALA A 78 4.79 0.12 -9.33
N TRP A 79 5.74 0.86 -9.90
CA TRP A 79 6.87 1.42 -9.14
C TRP A 79 6.40 2.44 -8.10
N LEU A 80 5.46 3.31 -8.43
CA LEU A 80 4.93 4.28 -7.49
C LEU A 80 4.25 3.60 -6.30
N VAL A 81 3.45 2.54 -6.54
CA VAL A 81 2.89 1.74 -5.44
C VAL A 81 4.00 1.12 -4.60
N ALA A 82 4.99 0.48 -5.23
CA ALA A 82 6.07 -0.18 -4.52
C ALA A 82 6.86 0.79 -3.62
N CYS A 83 7.23 1.96 -4.14
CA CYS A 83 7.99 2.97 -3.39
C CYS A 83 7.16 3.57 -2.25
N SER A 84 5.88 3.85 -2.49
CA SER A 84 4.98 4.37 -1.44
C SER A 84 4.78 3.36 -0.31
N MET A 85 4.53 2.09 -0.65
CA MET A 85 4.36 1.01 0.33
C MET A 85 5.66 0.73 1.11
N ALA A 86 6.82 0.77 0.45
CA ALA A 86 8.11 0.64 1.12
C ALA A 86 8.37 1.81 2.09
N GLY A 87 8.06 3.03 1.67
CA GLY A 87 8.15 4.22 2.53
C GLY A 87 7.23 4.12 3.76
N ALA A 88 5.98 3.67 3.54
CA ALA A 88 5.00 3.45 4.60
C ALA A 88 5.49 2.39 5.60
N LEU A 89 5.99 1.26 5.11
CA LEU A 89 6.58 0.17 5.91
C LEU A 89 7.70 0.68 6.83
N VAL A 90 8.65 1.43 6.27
CA VAL A 90 9.77 1.97 7.05
C VAL A 90 9.27 2.97 8.09
N PHE A 91 8.37 3.86 7.70
CA PHE A 91 7.78 4.85 8.62
C PHE A 91 7.02 4.18 9.77
N GLY A 92 6.16 3.19 9.46
CA GLY A 92 5.38 2.46 10.46
C GLY A 92 6.26 1.66 11.42
N LEU A 93 7.24 0.91 10.90
CA LEU A 93 8.19 0.17 11.74
C LEU A 93 8.93 1.09 12.72
N ILE A 94 9.45 2.20 12.23
CA ILE A 94 10.24 3.13 13.05
C ILE A 94 9.38 3.76 14.13
N ASN A 95 8.23 4.32 13.78
CA ASN A 95 7.44 5.12 14.72
C ASN A 95 6.63 4.26 15.70
N HIS A 96 6.11 3.10 15.26
CA HIS A 96 5.25 2.27 16.12
C HIS A 96 6.02 1.26 16.98
N PHE A 97 7.24 0.85 16.55
CA PHE A 97 7.94 -0.26 17.21
C PHE A 97 9.38 0.03 17.64
N ILE A 98 10.03 1.06 17.10
CA ILE A 98 11.45 1.34 17.36
C ILE A 98 11.63 2.62 18.19
N ILE A 99 11.07 3.73 17.75
CA ILE A 99 11.23 5.02 18.46
C ILE A 99 10.24 5.09 19.63
N ALA A 100 10.78 5.26 20.84
CA ALA A 100 9.99 5.49 22.04
C ALA A 100 9.36 6.90 21.98
N GLY A 101 8.16 7.02 21.46
CA GLY A 101 7.40 8.26 21.31
C GLY A 101 5.92 8.05 21.64
N ALA A 102 5.11 9.08 21.43
CA ALA A 102 3.66 8.99 21.61
C ALA A 102 3.01 7.96 20.67
N ASP A 103 3.61 7.74 19.51
CA ASP A 103 3.17 6.82 18.45
C ASP A 103 3.64 5.37 18.66
N HIS A 104 4.47 5.13 19.68
CA HIS A 104 4.95 3.78 20.00
C HIS A 104 3.85 2.95 20.66
N VAL A 105 3.64 1.71 20.17
CA VAL A 105 2.57 0.80 20.63
C VAL A 105 2.52 0.61 22.13
N GLY A 106 3.67 0.61 22.80
CA GLY A 106 3.77 0.49 24.26
C GLY A 106 3.28 1.72 25.04
N HIS A 107 3.22 2.89 24.41
CA HIS A 107 2.84 4.15 25.05
C HIS A 107 1.38 4.54 24.77
N VAL A 108 0.71 3.84 23.86
CA VAL A 108 -0.70 4.06 23.54
C VAL A 108 -1.59 3.73 24.74
N ALA A 109 -2.63 4.53 24.97
CA ALA A 109 -3.62 4.32 26.02
C ALA A 109 -4.17 2.88 26.03
N ALA A 110 -4.29 2.26 27.18
CA ALA A 110 -4.62 0.83 27.34
C ALA A 110 -5.89 0.43 26.57
N ALA A 111 -6.93 1.29 26.59
CA ALA A 111 -8.21 1.05 25.91
C ALA A 111 -8.06 0.90 24.36
N TRP A 112 -7.04 1.52 23.77
CA TRP A 112 -6.82 1.54 22.32
C TRP A 112 -5.62 0.70 21.88
N ARG A 113 -4.79 0.24 22.81
CA ARG A 113 -3.51 -0.43 22.53
C ARG A 113 -3.67 -1.66 21.65
N SER A 114 -4.69 -2.49 21.89
CA SER A 114 -4.91 -3.70 21.09
C SER A 114 -5.27 -3.37 19.65
N LEU A 115 -6.24 -2.46 19.43
CA LEU A 115 -6.64 -2.06 18.08
C LEU A 115 -5.49 -1.39 17.34
N PHE A 116 -4.79 -0.47 18.00
CA PHE A 116 -3.64 0.24 17.47
C PHE A 116 -2.52 -0.73 17.07
N GLY A 117 -2.12 -1.63 17.97
CA GLY A 117 -1.03 -2.59 17.73
C GLY A 117 -1.37 -3.62 16.66
N VAL A 118 -2.59 -4.16 16.66
CA VAL A 118 -3.04 -5.11 15.62
C VAL A 118 -3.07 -4.44 14.26
N THR A 119 -3.65 -3.25 14.15
CA THR A 119 -3.71 -2.56 12.85
C THR A 119 -2.33 -2.10 12.38
N ALA A 120 -1.43 -1.67 13.26
CA ALA A 120 -0.04 -1.37 12.92
C ALA A 120 0.69 -2.62 12.37
N ALA A 121 0.54 -3.78 13.02
CA ALA A 121 1.13 -5.03 12.55
C ALA A 121 0.54 -5.48 11.19
N LEU A 122 -0.77 -5.34 10.99
CA LEU A 122 -1.41 -5.65 9.72
C LEU A 122 -0.94 -4.71 8.59
N LEU A 123 -0.69 -3.43 8.89
CA LEU A 123 -0.10 -2.47 7.94
C LEU A 123 1.28 -2.93 7.50
N ILE A 124 2.16 -3.33 8.41
CA ILE A 124 3.50 -3.87 8.08
C ILE A 124 3.38 -5.02 7.07
N VAL A 125 2.48 -5.97 7.31
CA VAL A 125 2.29 -7.12 6.41
C VAL A 125 1.76 -6.66 5.04
N ALA A 126 0.75 -5.77 5.02
CA ALA A 126 0.16 -5.27 3.78
C ALA A 126 1.16 -4.44 2.96
N GLU A 127 1.96 -3.60 3.62
CA GLU A 127 2.96 -2.74 3.00
C GLU A 127 4.15 -3.55 2.45
N ALA A 128 4.62 -4.55 3.18
CA ALA A 128 5.63 -5.49 2.69
C ALA A 128 5.12 -6.27 1.46
N ALA A 129 3.90 -6.81 1.55
CA ALA A 129 3.27 -7.50 0.42
C ALA A 129 3.06 -6.58 -0.78
N GLY A 130 2.56 -5.35 -0.56
CA GLY A 130 2.36 -4.34 -1.60
C GLY A 130 3.65 -3.92 -2.29
N THR A 131 4.73 -3.76 -1.52
CA THR A 131 6.08 -3.51 -2.05
C THR A 131 6.52 -4.64 -2.97
N VAL A 132 6.45 -5.89 -2.52
CA VAL A 132 6.86 -7.06 -3.31
C VAL A 132 6.01 -7.22 -4.57
N ILE A 133 4.70 -7.09 -4.47
CA ILE A 133 3.77 -7.18 -5.61
C ILE A 133 4.06 -6.08 -6.62
N GLY A 134 4.23 -4.83 -6.17
CA GLY A 134 4.55 -3.69 -7.01
C GLY A 134 5.86 -3.86 -7.76
N VAL A 135 6.95 -4.23 -7.08
CA VAL A 135 8.25 -4.53 -7.70
C VAL A 135 8.14 -5.65 -8.74
N ARG A 136 7.51 -6.77 -8.38
CA ARG A 136 7.32 -7.90 -9.31
C ARG A 136 6.54 -7.50 -10.56
N GLN A 137 5.50 -6.70 -10.40
CA GLN A 137 4.69 -6.24 -11.53
C GLN A 137 5.46 -5.27 -12.43
N ALA A 138 6.22 -4.34 -11.85
CA ALA A 138 7.04 -3.39 -12.58
C ALA A 138 8.16 -4.08 -13.38
N THR A 139 8.88 -5.03 -12.76
CA THR A 139 10.00 -5.74 -13.39
C THR A 139 9.57 -6.75 -14.47
N ARG A 140 8.43 -7.45 -14.27
CA ARG A 140 7.89 -8.36 -15.30
C ARG A 140 7.51 -7.63 -16.58
N ARG A 141 7.05 -6.39 -16.49
CA ARG A 141 6.69 -5.58 -17.66
C ARG A 141 7.90 -5.03 -18.39
N ALA A 142 8.97 -4.67 -17.68
CA ALA A 142 10.23 -4.26 -18.29
C ALA A 142 10.80 -5.36 -19.23
N ARG A 143 10.75 -6.62 -18.80
CA ARG A 143 11.23 -7.78 -19.56
C ARG A 143 10.41 -8.13 -20.81
N ARG A 144 9.19 -7.59 -20.95
CA ARG A 144 8.33 -7.84 -22.12
C ARG A 144 8.47 -6.78 -23.20
N THR A 145 9.13 -5.68 -22.90
CA THR A 145 9.36 -4.54 -23.80
C THR A 145 10.80 -4.45 -24.32
N SER A 146 11.71 -5.24 -23.77
CA SER A 146 13.08 -5.47 -24.26
C SER A 146 13.14 -6.70 -25.16
#